data_59116bdb8630b56c5230152d673f7dd8
#
_entry.id   59116bdb8630b56c5230152d673f7dd8
#
_cell.length_a   1.000
_cell.length_b   1.000
_cell.length_c   1.000
_cell.angle_alpha   90.00
_cell.angle_beta   90.00
_cell.angle_gamma   90.00
#
_symmetry.space_group_name_H-M   'P 1'
#
loop_
_entity.id
_entity.type
_entity.pdbx_description
1 polymer ?
#
loop_
_entity_poly.entity_id
_entity_poly.type
_entity_poly.pdbx_seq_one_letter_code
_entity_poly.pdbx_strand_id
1 'polypeptide(L)'
;MNFTARLNRIKESLTIGMAKKARELKAEGKDVISLSLGEPDFDTPQHVKDAAIRAIDAGKTKYTPVGGIPELKSAICNKFLRDYNMKVAPSNVMVS
;
A
#
# COMPACT_ATOMS: atom_id res chain seq x y z
N MET A 1 -27.58 -10.26 -15.08
CA MET A 1 -27.82 -9.44 -13.87
C MET A 1 -27.96 -7.99 -14.32
N ASN A 2 -29.10 -7.34 -14.06
CA ASN A 2 -29.28 -5.94 -14.44
C ASN A 2 -28.86 -5.06 -13.24
N PHE A 3 -27.81 -4.30 -13.40
CA PHE A 3 -27.38 -3.30 -12.41
C PHE A 3 -28.25 -2.05 -12.48
N THR A 4 -28.28 -1.26 -11.40
CA THR A 4 -29.03 0.00 -11.39
C THR A 4 -28.48 0.97 -12.45
N ALA A 5 -29.34 1.83 -13.01
CA ALA A 5 -28.92 2.83 -13.99
C ALA A 5 -27.78 3.76 -13.50
N ARG A 6 -27.63 3.91 -12.18
CA ARG A 6 -26.53 4.67 -11.55
C ARG A 6 -25.19 3.97 -11.73
N LEU A 7 -25.12 2.64 -11.57
CA LEU A 7 -23.90 1.85 -11.79
C LEU A 7 -23.48 1.82 -13.26
N ASN A 8 -24.46 1.76 -14.18
CA ASN A 8 -24.17 1.77 -15.61
C ASN A 8 -23.58 3.10 -16.12
N ARG A 9 -23.63 4.17 -15.32
CA ARG A 9 -23.01 5.47 -15.63
C ARG A 9 -21.59 5.62 -15.13
N ILE A 10 -21.12 4.72 -14.25
CA ILE A 10 -19.77 4.73 -13.72
C ILE A 10 -18.86 4.09 -14.77
N LYS A 11 -17.89 4.85 -15.26
CA LYS A 11 -16.85 4.33 -16.15
C LYS A 11 -15.71 3.76 -15.32
N GLU A 12 -15.16 2.63 -15.75
CA GLU A 12 -13.94 2.08 -15.17
C GLU A 12 -12.79 3.10 -15.30
N SER A 13 -11.91 3.13 -14.29
CA SER A 13 -10.70 3.96 -14.36
C SER A 13 -9.84 3.53 -15.54
N LEU A 14 -9.49 4.47 -16.42
CA LEU A 14 -8.66 4.20 -17.59
C LEU A 14 -7.31 3.56 -17.20
N THR A 15 -6.70 4.02 -16.12
CA THR A 15 -5.43 3.48 -15.62
C THR A 15 -5.56 1.99 -15.23
N ILE A 16 -6.64 1.64 -14.51
CA ILE A 16 -6.92 0.25 -14.13
C ILE A 16 -7.21 -0.60 -15.37
N GLY A 17 -7.99 -0.08 -16.31
CA GLY A 17 -8.30 -0.74 -17.58
C GLY A 17 -7.04 -1.02 -18.41
N MET A 18 -6.13 -0.06 -18.49
CA MET A 18 -4.83 -0.22 -19.19
C MET A 18 -3.95 -1.28 -18.52
N ALA A 19 -3.83 -1.26 -17.20
CA ALA A 19 -3.07 -2.26 -16.46
C ALA A 19 -3.65 -3.69 -16.63
N LYS A 20 -4.98 -3.80 -16.62
CA LYS A 20 -5.67 -5.07 -16.91
C LYS A 20 -5.35 -5.57 -18.31
N LYS A 21 -5.48 -4.69 -19.32
CA LYS A 21 -5.17 -5.05 -20.72
C LYS A 21 -3.74 -5.49 -20.92
N ALA A 22 -2.78 -4.82 -20.27
CA ALA A 22 -1.37 -5.21 -20.34
C ALA A 22 -1.14 -6.63 -19.77
N ARG A 23 -1.80 -6.96 -18.64
CA ARG A 23 -1.73 -8.31 -18.07
C ARG A 23 -2.34 -9.38 -18.98
N GLU A 24 -3.49 -9.09 -19.58
CA GLU A 24 -4.15 -10.01 -20.54
C GLU A 24 -3.25 -10.31 -21.73
N LEU A 25 -2.66 -9.28 -22.34
CA LEU A 25 -1.75 -9.44 -23.47
C LEU A 25 -0.49 -10.24 -23.11
N LYS A 26 0.08 -10.02 -21.92
CA LYS A 26 1.21 -10.83 -21.41
C LYS A 26 0.81 -12.29 -21.22
N ALA A 27 -0.39 -12.55 -20.70
CA ALA A 27 -0.91 -13.92 -20.55
C ALA A 27 -1.13 -14.63 -21.90
N GLU A 28 -1.41 -13.87 -22.96
CA GLU A 28 -1.47 -14.37 -24.34
C GLU A 28 -0.08 -14.62 -24.98
N GLY A 29 1.00 -14.43 -24.23
CA GLY A 29 2.38 -14.62 -24.69
C GLY A 29 2.94 -13.43 -25.50
N LYS A 30 2.27 -12.28 -25.52
CA LYS A 30 2.79 -11.09 -26.20
C LYS A 30 3.84 -10.38 -25.35
N ASP A 31 4.89 -9.91 -25.99
CA ASP A 31 5.92 -9.08 -25.36
C ASP A 31 5.37 -7.66 -25.16
N VAL A 32 4.97 -7.35 -23.93
CA VAL A 32 4.34 -6.06 -23.57
C VAL A 32 5.16 -5.37 -22.50
N ILE A 33 5.68 -4.19 -22.81
CA ILE A 33 6.26 -3.26 -21.84
C ILE A 33 5.11 -2.41 -21.25
N SER A 34 4.81 -2.60 -19.97
CA SER A 34 3.74 -1.87 -19.29
C SER A 34 4.29 -0.64 -18.57
N LEU A 35 3.85 0.54 -18.99
CA LEU A 35 4.15 1.83 -18.34
C LEU A 35 2.89 2.45 -17.69
N SER A 36 1.84 1.66 -17.50
CA SER A 36 0.54 2.13 -17.04
C SER A 36 0.41 2.29 -15.52
N LEU A 37 1.30 1.67 -14.76
CA LEU A 37 1.32 1.71 -13.30
C LEU A 37 2.77 1.88 -12.81
N GLY A 38 2.98 2.87 -11.93
CA GLY A 38 4.27 3.07 -11.30
C GLY A 38 4.34 2.28 -9.99
N GLU A 39 5.32 1.38 -9.88
CA GLU A 39 5.66 0.66 -8.65
C GLU A 39 7.17 0.49 -8.56
N PRO A 40 7.74 0.38 -7.36
CA PRO A 40 9.16 0.06 -7.22
C PRO A 40 9.48 -1.29 -7.89
N ASP A 41 10.59 -1.36 -8.63
CA ASP A 41 11.08 -2.57 -9.28
C ASP A 41 11.83 -3.49 -8.31
N PHE A 42 12.32 -2.96 -7.20
CA PHE A 42 12.92 -3.72 -6.11
C PHE A 42 11.86 -4.27 -5.16
N ASP A 43 12.09 -5.48 -4.74
CA ASP A 43 11.27 -6.14 -3.72
C ASP A 43 11.41 -5.43 -2.36
N THR A 44 10.41 -5.60 -1.49
CA THR A 44 10.50 -5.11 -0.10
C THR A 44 11.76 -5.66 0.58
N PRO A 45 12.57 -4.82 1.25
CA PRO A 45 13.78 -5.26 1.91
C PRO A 45 13.54 -6.43 2.87
N GLN A 46 14.47 -7.39 2.91
CA GLN A 46 14.28 -8.64 3.66
C GLN A 46 13.97 -8.42 5.14
N HIS A 47 14.67 -7.49 5.80
CA HIS A 47 14.43 -7.20 7.21
C HIS A 47 13.01 -6.68 7.51
N VAL A 48 12.36 -6.02 6.54
CA VAL A 48 10.97 -5.56 6.66
C VAL A 48 10.02 -6.75 6.52
N LYS A 49 10.26 -7.64 5.55
CA LYS A 49 9.49 -8.90 5.39
C LYS A 49 9.59 -9.76 6.65
N ASP A 50 10.78 -9.93 7.20
CA ASP A 50 11.01 -10.72 8.41
C ASP A 50 10.30 -10.10 9.62
N ALA A 51 10.26 -8.76 9.73
CA ALA A 51 9.53 -8.08 10.79
C ALA A 51 8.01 -8.32 10.69
N ALA A 52 7.46 -8.33 9.48
CA ALA A 52 6.05 -8.64 9.24
C ALA A 52 5.72 -10.10 9.63
N ILE A 53 6.55 -11.06 9.23
CA ILE A 53 6.39 -12.48 9.58
C ILE A 53 6.40 -12.64 11.12
N ARG A 54 7.41 -12.07 11.81
CA ARG A 54 7.46 -12.12 13.27
C ARG A 54 6.23 -11.51 13.94
N ALA A 55 5.67 -10.44 13.36
CA ALA A 55 4.47 -9.82 13.92
C ALA A 55 3.24 -10.73 13.77
N ILE A 56 3.12 -11.44 12.66
CA ILE A 56 2.06 -12.42 12.42
C ILE A 56 2.21 -13.59 13.41
N ASP A 57 3.40 -14.16 13.52
CA ASP A 57 3.70 -15.28 14.45
C ASP A 57 3.45 -14.89 15.91
N ALA A 58 3.69 -13.63 16.25
CA ALA A 58 3.38 -13.06 17.57
C ALA A 58 1.88 -12.75 17.79
N GLY A 59 1.01 -13.10 16.83
CA GLY A 59 -0.44 -12.92 16.95
C GLY A 59 -0.90 -11.46 16.83
N LYS A 60 -0.10 -10.54 16.26
CA LYS A 60 -0.49 -9.14 16.03
C LYS A 60 -1.46 -9.00 14.85
N THR A 61 -2.60 -9.68 14.95
CA THR A 61 -3.61 -9.80 13.88
C THR A 61 -4.98 -9.29 14.31
N LYS A 62 -5.05 -8.49 15.37
CA LYS A 62 -6.28 -7.91 15.92
C LYS A 62 -6.44 -6.44 15.52
N TYR A 63 -7.64 -5.90 15.75
CA TYR A 63 -7.89 -4.48 15.54
C TYR A 63 -6.92 -3.60 16.33
N THR A 64 -6.46 -2.55 15.69
CA THR A 64 -5.58 -1.54 16.26
C THR A 64 -6.35 -0.24 16.51
N PRO A 65 -5.80 0.71 17.30
CA PRO A 65 -6.37 2.05 17.40
C PRO A 65 -6.48 2.71 16.01
N VAL A 66 -7.59 3.45 15.76
CA VAL A 66 -7.88 4.09 14.46
C VAL A 66 -6.75 5.01 13.97
N GLY A 67 -6.05 5.68 14.88
CA GLY A 67 -4.94 6.56 14.52
C GLY A 67 -3.57 5.89 14.48
N GLY A 68 -3.51 4.55 14.52
CA GLY A 68 -2.27 3.75 14.54
C GLY A 68 -1.80 3.39 15.95
N ILE A 69 -0.99 2.34 16.03
CA ILE A 69 -0.43 1.85 17.31
C ILE A 69 0.62 2.82 17.87
N PRO A 70 0.72 2.98 19.21
CA PRO A 70 1.67 3.90 19.83
C PRO A 70 3.12 3.66 19.44
N GLU A 71 3.52 2.41 19.27
CA GLU A 71 4.87 2.01 18.89
C GLU A 71 5.23 2.54 17.48
N LEU A 72 4.31 2.45 16.52
CA LEU A 72 4.52 2.96 15.17
C LEU A 72 4.60 4.50 15.16
N LYS A 73 3.71 5.16 15.92
CA LYS A 73 3.75 6.63 16.06
C LYS A 73 5.08 7.11 16.65
N SER A 74 5.57 6.42 17.68
CA SER A 74 6.88 6.72 18.29
C SER A 74 8.04 6.49 17.31
N ALA A 75 7.98 5.41 16.53
CA ALA A 75 8.99 5.13 15.51
C ALA A 75 9.00 6.21 14.39
N ILE A 76 7.83 6.69 13.99
CA ILE A 76 7.69 7.81 13.04
C ILE A 76 8.31 9.08 13.61
N CYS A 77 8.00 9.44 14.86
CA CYS A 77 8.59 10.62 15.52
C CYS A 77 10.12 10.53 15.58
N ASN A 78 10.65 9.37 15.95
CA ASN A 78 12.10 9.13 16.00
C ASN A 78 12.74 9.22 14.62
N LYS A 79 12.05 8.75 13.56
CA LYS A 79 12.52 8.89 12.19
C LYS A 79 12.60 10.36 11.78
N PHE A 80 11.57 11.16 12.04
CA PHE A 80 11.56 12.59 11.73
C PHE A 80 12.67 13.34 12.46
N LEU A 81 12.91 13.00 13.73
CA LEU A 81 14.01 13.59 14.50
C LEU A 81 15.38 13.23 13.92
N ARG A 82 15.60 11.94 13.60
CA ARG A 82 16.87 11.44 13.08
C ARG A 82 17.20 11.98 11.69
N ASP A 83 16.23 11.96 10.78
CA ASP A 83 16.47 12.22 9.36
C ASP A 83 16.36 13.70 9.01
N TYR A 84 15.54 14.46 9.74
CA TYR A 84 15.21 15.85 9.43
C TYR A 84 15.47 16.82 10.60
N ASN A 85 15.96 16.33 11.74
CA ASN A 85 16.08 17.12 12.98
C ASN A 85 14.74 17.78 13.38
N MET A 86 13.63 17.15 13.04
CA MET A 86 12.27 17.65 13.29
C MET A 86 11.66 16.93 14.50
N LYS A 87 11.36 17.67 15.56
CA LYS A 87 10.70 17.15 16.75
C LYS A 87 9.19 17.19 16.56
N VAL A 88 8.58 16.00 16.44
CA VAL A 88 7.14 15.81 16.29
C VAL A 88 6.61 15.05 17.48
N ALA A 89 5.46 15.47 18.03
CA ALA A 89 4.80 14.74 19.10
C ALA A 89 3.93 13.59 18.52
N PRO A 90 3.81 12.45 19.22
CA PRO A 90 2.96 11.33 18.77
C PRO A 90 1.49 11.71 18.54
N SER A 91 0.99 12.74 19.24
CA SER A 91 -0.36 13.30 19.03
C SER A 91 -0.55 13.95 17.65
N ASN A 92 0.52 14.36 16.99
CA ASN A 92 0.51 14.96 15.66
C ASN A 92 0.69 13.91 14.54
N VAL A 93 0.73 12.63 14.90
CA VAL A 93 0.88 11.52 13.96
C VAL A 93 -0.40 10.71 13.90
N MET A 94 -0.93 10.51 12.71
CA MET A 94 -2.03 9.59 12.42
C MET A 94 -1.59 8.61 11.32
N VAL A 95 -1.88 7.34 11.54
CA VAL A 95 -1.64 6.26 10.57
C VAL A 95 -3.00 5.71 10.15
N SER A 96 -3.31 5.77 8.86
CA SER A 96 -4.57 5.29 8.29
C SER A 96 -4.32 4.26 7.19
#